data_95ce1e8f46aa1e9f3065862d2d2ed6c4
#
_entry.id   95ce1e8f46aa1e9f3065862d2d2ed6c4
#
_cell.length_a   1.000
_cell.length_b   1.000
_cell.length_c   1.000
_cell.angle_alpha   90.00
_cell.angle_beta   90.00
_cell.angle_gamma   90.00
#
_symmetry.space_group_name_H-M   'P 1'
#
loop_
_entity.id
_entity.type
_entity.pdbx_description
1 polymer ?
#
loop_
_entity_poly.entity_id
_entity_poly.type
_entity_poly.pdbx_seq_one_letter_code
_entity_poly.pdbx_strand_id
1 'polypeptide(L)'
;MLVDTKPTTFAELISISGLSHGTDVWLNNAQELIDKGIVTLSEAIGCRDDIMVYLMKMGLEPNHAFKIMETVRKGKALKDPAKWAEYVQMMKDHDVPDWYIKSCEKIKYMFPKAHAAAYVTNAFRIAWFKVHKPEAYYTAFFSIRADGFDYDIMCHGKEKVLNKMREIDMAGNAALPKDKDMYPDRKSVGRERVC
;
A
#
# COMPACT_ATOMS: atom_id res chain seq x y z
N MET A 1 8.38 1.35 -0.10
CA MET A 1 7.67 0.92 -1.32
C MET A 1 7.70 1.97 -2.43
N LEU A 2 7.07 3.18 -2.33
CA LEU A 2 7.15 4.20 -3.41
C LEU A 2 8.57 4.59 -3.80
N VAL A 3 9.47 4.72 -2.83
CA VAL A 3 10.89 5.06 -3.06
C VAL A 3 11.63 3.92 -3.77
N ASP A 4 11.30 2.69 -3.48
CA ASP A 4 11.97 1.50 -4.00
C ASP A 4 11.45 1.17 -5.41
N THR A 5 10.13 1.27 -5.62
CA THR A 5 9.49 0.90 -6.88
C THR A 5 9.44 2.03 -7.93
N LYS A 6 9.57 3.30 -7.50
CA LYS A 6 9.57 4.50 -8.36
C LYS A 6 8.50 4.46 -9.46
N PRO A 7 7.21 4.38 -9.11
CA PRO A 7 6.13 4.24 -10.09
C PRO A 7 6.11 5.43 -11.04
N THR A 8 5.87 5.18 -12.32
CA THR A 8 5.82 6.18 -13.39
C THR A 8 4.41 6.33 -13.98
N THR A 9 3.53 5.39 -13.69
CA THR A 9 2.16 5.38 -14.22
C THR A 9 1.11 5.32 -13.11
N PHE A 10 -0.10 5.77 -13.44
CA PHE A 10 -1.24 5.66 -12.52
C PHE A 10 -1.62 4.19 -12.25
N ALA A 11 -1.46 3.32 -13.22
CA ALA A 11 -1.70 1.88 -13.06
C ALA A 11 -0.75 1.27 -12.02
N GLU A 12 0.52 1.66 -12.02
CA GLU A 12 1.51 1.23 -11.03
C GLU A 12 1.18 1.73 -9.62
N LEU A 13 0.63 2.93 -9.47
CA LEU A 13 0.13 3.43 -8.18
C LEU A 13 -1.03 2.57 -7.65
N ILE A 14 -1.93 2.11 -8.52
CA ILE A 14 -3.00 1.18 -8.14
C ILE A 14 -2.41 -0.15 -7.69
N SER A 15 -1.42 -0.69 -8.40
CA SER A 15 -0.71 -1.91 -8.00
C SER A 15 -0.04 -1.76 -6.64
N ILE A 16 0.66 -0.65 -6.39
CA ILE A 16 1.28 -0.35 -5.08
C ILE A 16 0.24 -0.28 -3.96
N SER A 17 -0.92 0.30 -4.22
CA SER A 17 -2.02 0.31 -3.24
C SER A 17 -2.47 -1.11 -2.88
N GLY A 18 -2.63 -1.98 -3.87
CA GLY A 18 -2.94 -3.39 -3.66
C GLY A 18 -1.85 -4.13 -2.87
N LEU A 19 -0.59 -3.96 -3.27
CA LEU A 19 0.58 -4.56 -2.62
C LEU A 19 0.73 -4.12 -1.16
N SER A 20 0.40 -2.86 -0.84
CA SER A 20 0.56 -2.30 0.52
C SER A 20 -0.55 -2.67 1.50
N HIS A 21 -1.74 -2.97 1.01
CA HIS A 21 -2.91 -3.26 1.84
C HIS A 21 -3.23 -4.76 1.96
N GLY A 22 -2.64 -5.61 1.10
CA GLY A 22 -2.74 -7.05 1.21
C GLY A 22 -1.85 -7.63 2.32
N THR A 23 -2.14 -8.86 2.72
CA THR A 23 -1.31 -9.60 3.67
C THR A 23 -0.45 -10.61 2.93
N ASP A 24 0.87 -10.56 3.15
CA ASP A 24 1.89 -11.39 2.48
C ASP A 24 1.86 -11.27 0.93
N VAL A 25 1.52 -10.07 0.46
CA VAL A 25 1.52 -9.74 -0.97
C VAL A 25 2.84 -9.05 -1.36
N TRP A 26 3.35 -8.14 -0.51
CA TRP A 26 4.59 -7.41 -0.77
C TRP A 26 5.83 -8.08 -0.17
N LEU A 27 5.92 -8.10 1.17
CA LEU A 27 7.09 -8.64 1.87
C LEU A 27 7.24 -10.15 1.62
N ASN A 28 8.47 -10.57 1.35
CA ASN A 28 8.82 -11.97 1.05
C ASN A 28 8.07 -12.55 -0.18
N ASN A 29 7.45 -11.71 -1.00
CA ASN A 29 6.71 -12.10 -2.17
C ASN A 29 7.04 -11.18 -3.36
N ALA A 30 6.15 -10.24 -3.72
CA ALA A 30 6.36 -9.35 -4.87
C ALA A 30 7.68 -8.56 -4.78
N GLN A 31 8.08 -8.11 -3.59
CA GLN A 31 9.35 -7.43 -3.38
C GLN A 31 10.53 -8.28 -3.84
N GLU A 32 10.62 -9.54 -3.39
CA GLU A 32 11.71 -10.42 -3.79
C GLU A 32 11.76 -10.70 -5.30
N LEU A 33 10.59 -10.81 -5.94
CA LEU A 33 10.49 -11.06 -7.36
C LEU A 33 10.98 -9.86 -8.18
N ILE A 34 10.64 -8.66 -7.73
CA ILE A 34 11.07 -7.40 -8.35
C ILE A 34 12.57 -7.18 -8.12
N ASP A 35 13.05 -7.35 -6.89
CA ASP A 35 14.46 -7.16 -6.54
C ASP A 35 15.39 -8.14 -7.32
N LYS A 36 14.89 -9.34 -7.60
CA LYS A 36 15.59 -10.35 -8.42
C LYS A 36 15.42 -10.14 -9.93
N GLY A 37 14.67 -9.15 -10.36
CA GLY A 37 14.39 -8.89 -11.78
C GLY A 37 13.56 -9.97 -12.47
N ILE A 38 12.81 -10.79 -11.71
CA ILE A 38 11.95 -11.85 -12.27
C ILE A 38 10.69 -11.24 -12.86
N VAL A 39 10.16 -10.18 -12.23
CA VAL A 39 8.99 -9.45 -12.69
C VAL A 39 9.19 -7.94 -12.51
N THR A 40 8.48 -7.16 -13.30
CA THR A 40 8.32 -5.72 -13.12
C THR A 40 7.19 -5.44 -12.12
N LEU A 41 7.10 -4.18 -11.66
CA LEU A 41 5.99 -3.75 -10.80
C LEU A 41 4.62 -3.98 -11.45
N SER A 42 4.52 -3.82 -12.77
CA SER A 42 3.28 -4.00 -13.53
C SER A 42 2.88 -5.47 -13.71
N GLU A 43 3.82 -6.39 -13.59
CA GLU A 43 3.60 -7.84 -13.70
C GLU A 43 3.35 -8.50 -12.36
N ALA A 44 3.73 -7.84 -11.27
CA ALA A 44 3.53 -8.36 -9.92
C ALA A 44 2.04 -8.46 -9.57
N ILE A 45 1.68 -9.49 -8.80
CA ILE A 45 0.31 -9.69 -8.34
C ILE A 45 0.00 -8.65 -7.26
N GLY A 46 -0.70 -7.57 -7.60
CA GLY A 46 -1.07 -6.50 -6.69
C GLY A 46 -2.47 -6.64 -6.09
N CYS A 47 -3.45 -6.99 -6.92
CA CYS A 47 -4.86 -7.10 -6.55
C CYS A 47 -5.42 -8.47 -6.93
N ARG A 48 -6.53 -8.87 -6.29
CA ARG A 48 -7.18 -10.16 -6.60
C ARG A 48 -7.60 -10.28 -8.07
N ASP A 49 -8.04 -9.18 -8.64
CA ASP A 49 -8.48 -9.14 -10.05
C ASP A 49 -7.34 -9.43 -11.02
N ASP A 50 -6.10 -9.11 -10.67
CA ASP A 50 -4.93 -9.42 -11.48
C ASP A 50 -4.76 -10.93 -11.66
N ILE A 51 -5.05 -11.72 -10.61
CA ILE A 51 -5.00 -13.19 -10.68
C ILE A 51 -6.00 -13.72 -11.71
N MET A 52 -7.26 -13.29 -11.60
CA MET A 52 -8.30 -13.75 -12.51
C MET A 52 -7.99 -13.40 -13.96
N VAL A 53 -7.62 -12.15 -14.21
CA VAL A 53 -7.30 -11.67 -15.57
C VAL A 53 -6.10 -12.38 -16.15
N TYR A 54 -5.05 -12.58 -15.35
CA TYR A 54 -3.84 -13.29 -15.78
C TYR A 54 -4.14 -14.74 -16.17
N LEU A 55 -4.84 -15.48 -15.30
CA LEU A 55 -5.18 -16.88 -15.57
C LEU A 55 -6.07 -17.03 -16.80
N MET A 56 -7.02 -16.13 -17.01
CA MET A 56 -7.83 -16.10 -18.23
C MET A 56 -6.99 -15.83 -19.48
N LYS A 57 -5.97 -14.96 -19.40
CA LYS A 57 -5.03 -14.72 -20.51
C LYS A 57 -4.17 -15.94 -20.81
N MET A 58 -3.87 -16.74 -19.80
CA MET A 58 -3.16 -18.04 -19.96
C MET A 58 -4.08 -19.13 -20.51
N GLY A 59 -5.36 -18.84 -20.75
CA GLY A 59 -6.30 -19.77 -21.36
C GLY A 59 -7.16 -20.57 -20.38
N LEU A 60 -7.07 -20.32 -19.07
CA LEU A 60 -7.95 -20.99 -18.12
C LEU A 60 -9.41 -20.52 -18.31
N GLU A 61 -10.32 -21.45 -18.14
CA GLU A 61 -11.76 -21.16 -18.16
C GLU A 61 -12.13 -20.16 -17.05
N PRO A 62 -12.98 -19.15 -17.35
CA PRO A 62 -13.27 -18.04 -16.41
C PRO A 62 -13.74 -18.48 -15.03
N ASN A 63 -14.53 -19.55 -14.93
CA ASN A 63 -15.00 -20.06 -13.64
C ASN A 63 -13.87 -20.68 -12.81
N HIS A 64 -12.90 -21.36 -13.45
CA HIS A 64 -11.72 -21.89 -12.77
C HIS A 64 -10.78 -20.75 -12.33
N ALA A 65 -10.53 -19.78 -13.20
CA ALA A 65 -9.75 -18.59 -12.86
C ALA A 65 -10.35 -17.84 -11.66
N PHE A 66 -11.68 -17.68 -11.63
CA PHE A 66 -12.41 -17.08 -10.50
C PHE A 66 -12.25 -17.89 -9.20
N LYS A 67 -12.40 -19.22 -9.24
CA LYS A 67 -12.26 -20.09 -8.06
C LYS A 67 -10.84 -20.06 -7.49
N ILE A 68 -9.83 -20.07 -8.36
CA ILE A 68 -8.42 -19.93 -7.95
C ILE A 68 -8.21 -18.56 -7.29
N MET A 69 -8.62 -17.49 -7.93
CA MET A 69 -8.55 -16.13 -7.37
C MET A 69 -9.21 -16.04 -5.99
N GLU A 70 -10.42 -16.57 -5.84
CA GLU A 70 -11.15 -16.57 -4.55
C GLU A 70 -10.44 -17.40 -3.48
N THR A 71 -9.76 -18.47 -3.85
CA THR A 71 -8.96 -19.29 -2.93
C THR A 71 -7.74 -18.52 -2.45
N VAL A 72 -7.01 -17.90 -3.38
CA VAL A 72 -5.80 -17.11 -3.09
C VAL A 72 -6.13 -15.89 -2.22
N ARG A 73 -7.11 -15.06 -2.62
CA ARG A 73 -7.43 -13.82 -1.90
C ARG A 73 -7.87 -14.03 -0.45
N LYS A 74 -8.38 -15.22 -0.12
CA LYS A 74 -8.80 -15.64 1.23
C LYS A 74 -7.71 -16.34 2.02
N GLY A 75 -6.52 -16.49 1.45
CA GLY A 75 -5.40 -17.20 2.06
C GLY A 75 -5.69 -18.69 2.30
N LYS A 76 -6.40 -19.32 1.39
CA LYS A 76 -6.83 -20.72 1.52
C LYS A 76 -5.98 -21.69 0.69
N ALA A 77 -5.02 -21.23 -0.10
CA ALA A 77 -4.19 -22.07 -0.94
C ALA A 77 -3.55 -23.23 -0.15
N LEU A 78 -2.94 -22.96 0.98
CA LEU A 78 -2.29 -23.99 1.81
C LEU A 78 -3.21 -24.61 2.86
N LYS A 79 -4.48 -24.21 2.97
CA LYS A 79 -5.44 -24.76 3.95
C LYS A 79 -6.13 -26.02 3.45
N ASP A 80 -6.23 -26.20 2.14
CA ASP A 80 -6.77 -27.38 1.46
C ASP A 80 -5.76 -27.84 0.41
N PRO A 81 -4.75 -28.62 0.81
CA PRO A 81 -3.67 -29.03 -0.08
C PRO A 81 -4.13 -29.87 -1.26
N ALA A 82 -5.15 -30.71 -1.10
CA ALA A 82 -5.68 -31.56 -2.17
C ALA A 82 -6.30 -30.71 -3.28
N LYS A 83 -7.19 -29.80 -2.90
CA LYS A 83 -7.83 -28.88 -3.84
C LYS A 83 -6.84 -27.91 -4.48
N TRP A 84 -5.85 -27.44 -3.71
CA TRP A 84 -4.81 -26.58 -4.25
C TRP A 84 -3.95 -27.30 -5.29
N ALA A 85 -3.62 -28.58 -5.06
CA ALA A 85 -2.89 -29.39 -6.03
C ALA A 85 -3.63 -29.53 -7.38
N GLU A 86 -4.97 -29.67 -7.36
CA GLU A 86 -5.77 -29.64 -8.59
C GLU A 86 -5.63 -28.30 -9.33
N TYR A 87 -5.70 -27.19 -8.60
CA TYR A 87 -5.54 -25.85 -9.20
C TYR A 87 -4.12 -25.62 -9.73
N VAL A 88 -3.11 -26.09 -9.02
CA VAL A 88 -1.71 -26.05 -9.48
C VAL A 88 -1.55 -26.83 -10.78
N GLN A 89 -2.15 -28.03 -10.88
CA GLN A 89 -2.09 -28.81 -12.12
C GLN A 89 -2.77 -28.07 -13.27
N MET A 90 -3.97 -27.50 -13.05
CA MET A 90 -4.67 -26.69 -14.06
C MET A 90 -3.82 -25.49 -14.53
N MET A 91 -3.16 -24.81 -13.60
CA MET A 91 -2.27 -23.69 -13.95
C MET A 91 -1.06 -24.15 -14.77
N LYS A 92 -0.45 -25.28 -14.42
CA LYS A 92 0.68 -25.87 -15.15
C LYS A 92 0.30 -26.33 -16.55
N ASP A 93 -0.87 -26.92 -16.72
CA ASP A 93 -1.41 -27.35 -18.01
C ASP A 93 -1.64 -26.16 -18.98
N HIS A 94 -1.65 -24.93 -18.46
CA HIS A 94 -1.76 -23.69 -19.21
C HIS A 94 -0.48 -22.84 -19.14
N ASP A 95 0.67 -23.45 -18.91
CA ASP A 95 1.99 -22.80 -18.90
C ASP A 95 2.12 -21.61 -17.92
N VAL A 96 1.35 -21.61 -16.82
CA VAL A 96 1.51 -20.61 -15.76
C VAL A 96 2.85 -20.83 -15.05
N PRO A 97 3.73 -19.81 -14.96
CA PRO A 97 5.06 -19.97 -14.40
C PRO A 97 5.06 -20.37 -12.91
N ASP A 98 6.04 -21.17 -12.52
CA ASP A 98 6.18 -21.60 -11.11
C ASP A 98 6.29 -20.45 -10.11
N TRP A 99 6.95 -19.34 -10.49
CA TRP A 99 7.04 -18.16 -9.61
C TRP A 99 5.66 -17.57 -9.32
N TYR A 100 4.75 -17.60 -10.30
CA TYR A 100 3.38 -17.09 -10.14
C TYR A 100 2.58 -17.95 -9.16
N ILE A 101 2.65 -19.28 -9.33
CA ILE A 101 2.00 -20.25 -8.45
C ILE A 101 2.50 -20.09 -7.01
N LYS A 102 3.84 -20.01 -6.83
CA LYS A 102 4.46 -19.79 -5.51
C LYS A 102 4.09 -18.45 -4.90
N SER A 103 3.93 -17.41 -5.71
CA SER A 103 3.44 -16.11 -5.22
C SER A 103 2.01 -16.22 -4.69
N CYS A 104 1.12 -16.90 -5.42
CA CYS A 104 -0.26 -17.16 -4.99
C CYS A 104 -0.33 -17.94 -3.66
N GLU A 105 0.56 -18.90 -3.43
CA GLU A 105 0.62 -19.70 -2.20
C GLU A 105 0.94 -18.87 -0.95
N LYS A 106 1.79 -17.86 -1.10
CA LYS A 106 2.20 -16.98 0.00
C LYS A 106 1.10 -16.02 0.46
N ILE A 107 0.21 -15.63 -0.44
CA ILE A 107 -0.81 -14.59 -0.21
C ILE A 107 -1.85 -15.07 0.80
N LYS A 108 -2.10 -14.24 1.82
CA LYS A 108 -3.12 -14.50 2.84
C LYS A 108 -4.38 -13.66 2.69
N TYR A 109 -4.23 -12.44 2.14
CA TYR A 109 -5.36 -11.56 1.89
C TYR A 109 -5.06 -10.56 0.78
N MET A 110 -6.04 -10.34 -0.12
CA MET A 110 -5.92 -9.36 -1.20
C MET A 110 -7.15 -8.47 -1.33
N PHE A 111 -6.87 -7.22 -1.69
CA PHE A 111 -7.90 -6.23 -2.01
C PHE A 111 -8.39 -6.33 -3.47
N PRO A 112 -9.65 -5.91 -3.73
CA PRO A 112 -10.13 -5.75 -5.10
C PRO A 112 -9.48 -4.54 -5.78
N LYS A 113 -9.23 -4.65 -7.08
CA LYS A 113 -8.60 -3.59 -7.89
C LYS A 113 -9.45 -2.32 -7.94
N ALA A 114 -10.78 -2.47 -8.01
CA ALA A 114 -11.70 -1.34 -8.00
C ALA A 114 -11.59 -0.51 -6.72
N HIS A 115 -11.41 -1.15 -5.56
CA HIS A 115 -11.17 -0.47 -4.29
C HIS A 115 -9.85 0.32 -4.32
N ALA A 116 -8.76 -0.33 -4.75
CA ALA A 116 -7.46 0.33 -4.89
C ALA A 116 -7.53 1.53 -5.85
N ALA A 117 -8.20 1.38 -6.99
CA ALA A 117 -8.38 2.44 -7.97
C ALA A 117 -9.14 3.65 -7.40
N ALA A 118 -10.22 3.42 -6.64
CA ALA A 118 -11.00 4.49 -6.02
C ALA A 118 -10.15 5.31 -5.02
N TYR A 119 -9.44 4.64 -4.14
CA TYR A 119 -8.58 5.30 -3.14
C TYR A 119 -7.39 6.02 -3.78
N VAL A 120 -6.72 5.40 -4.74
CA VAL A 120 -5.58 6.02 -5.45
C VAL A 120 -6.05 7.24 -6.25
N THR A 121 -7.22 7.19 -6.88
CA THR A 121 -7.79 8.35 -7.58
C THR A 121 -8.00 9.53 -6.65
N ASN A 122 -8.56 9.29 -5.47
CA ASN A 122 -8.75 10.35 -4.48
C ASN A 122 -7.40 10.86 -3.94
N ALA A 123 -6.48 9.97 -3.61
CA ALA A 123 -5.15 10.34 -3.15
C ALA A 123 -4.39 11.18 -4.18
N PHE A 124 -4.48 10.81 -5.46
CA PHE A 124 -3.84 11.54 -6.55
C PHE A 124 -4.45 12.94 -6.75
N ARG A 125 -5.78 13.06 -6.67
CA ARG A 125 -6.46 14.37 -6.71
C ARG A 125 -6.03 15.28 -5.57
N ILE A 126 -5.96 14.74 -4.36
CA ILE A 126 -5.50 15.49 -3.18
C ILE A 126 -4.03 15.89 -3.34
N ALA A 127 -3.17 15.00 -3.83
CA ALA A 127 -1.77 15.30 -4.11
C ALA A 127 -1.61 16.41 -5.16
N TRP A 128 -2.48 16.47 -6.16
CA TRP A 128 -2.50 17.56 -7.13
C TRP A 128 -2.73 18.92 -6.46
N PHE A 129 -3.71 19.01 -5.56
CA PHE A 129 -3.96 20.24 -4.79
C PHE A 129 -2.75 20.61 -3.93
N LYS A 130 -2.11 19.64 -3.29
CA LYS A 130 -0.92 19.87 -2.47
C LYS A 130 0.23 20.49 -3.28
N VAL A 131 0.40 20.08 -4.53
CA VAL A 131 1.46 20.57 -5.41
C VAL A 131 1.11 21.91 -6.07
N HIS A 132 -0.12 22.04 -6.58
CA HIS A 132 -0.51 23.18 -7.41
C HIS A 132 -1.30 24.26 -6.69
N LYS A 133 -1.89 23.95 -5.52
CA LYS A 133 -2.69 24.86 -4.70
C LYS A 133 -2.40 24.59 -3.21
N PRO A 134 -1.12 24.74 -2.78
CA PRO A 134 -0.72 24.35 -1.42
C PRO A 134 -1.48 25.11 -0.33
N GLU A 135 -1.75 26.40 -0.52
CA GLU A 135 -2.52 27.20 0.45
C GLU A 135 -3.92 26.59 0.69
N ALA A 136 -4.65 26.27 -0.37
CA ALA A 136 -5.98 25.66 -0.26
C ALA A 136 -5.90 24.27 0.39
N TYR A 137 -4.90 23.46 0.01
CA TYR A 137 -4.69 22.13 0.57
C TYR A 137 -4.44 22.21 2.09
N TYR A 138 -3.49 23.05 2.52
CA TYR A 138 -3.12 23.15 3.93
C TYR A 138 -4.20 23.85 4.76
N THR A 139 -4.90 24.86 4.21
CA THR A 139 -6.05 25.45 4.88
C THR A 139 -7.11 24.39 5.19
N ALA A 140 -7.48 23.58 4.22
CA ALA A 140 -8.45 22.49 4.42
C ALA A 140 -7.91 21.44 5.41
N PHE A 141 -6.63 21.06 5.30
CA PHE A 141 -6.02 20.07 6.18
C PHE A 141 -6.04 20.53 7.64
N PHE A 142 -5.54 21.75 7.92
CA PHE A 142 -5.46 22.24 9.29
C PHE A 142 -6.81 22.63 9.89
N SER A 143 -7.79 23.06 9.07
CA SER A 143 -9.13 23.39 9.55
C SER A 143 -10.02 22.17 9.84
N ILE A 144 -9.79 21.04 9.14
CA ILE A 144 -10.73 19.91 9.16
C ILE A 144 -10.08 18.61 9.64
N ARG A 145 -8.81 18.36 9.31
CA ARG A 145 -8.16 17.07 9.50
C ARG A 145 -7.09 17.03 10.57
N ALA A 146 -6.55 18.17 10.95
CA ALA A 146 -5.56 18.22 12.02
C ALA A 146 -6.24 18.07 13.38
N ASP A 147 -5.78 17.12 14.18
CA ASP A 147 -6.28 16.89 15.53
C ASP A 147 -5.80 17.98 16.53
N GLY A 148 -4.76 18.69 16.17
CA GLY A 148 -4.23 19.83 16.92
C GLY A 148 -3.60 20.84 15.98
N PHE A 149 -3.89 22.12 16.21
CA PHE A 149 -3.29 23.24 15.53
C PHE A 149 -2.77 24.23 16.58
N ASP A 150 -1.46 24.36 16.66
CA ASP A 150 -0.81 25.33 17.54
C ASP A 150 -0.27 26.49 16.70
N TYR A 151 -1.00 27.60 16.75
CA TYR A 151 -0.66 28.80 15.99
C TYR A 151 0.75 29.32 16.31
N ASP A 152 1.14 29.29 17.59
CA ASP A 152 2.44 29.79 18.02
C ASP A 152 3.62 28.97 17.52
N ILE A 153 3.39 27.70 17.28
CA ILE A 153 4.41 26.81 16.72
C ILE A 153 4.37 26.85 15.19
N MET A 154 3.17 26.76 14.62
CA MET A 154 2.98 26.47 13.20
C MET A 154 3.10 27.70 12.30
N CYS A 155 2.75 28.88 12.79
CA CYS A 155 2.71 30.11 12.00
C CYS A 155 3.95 31.02 12.19
N HIS A 156 4.92 30.63 13.00
CA HIS A 156 6.09 31.46 13.32
C HIS A 156 7.42 30.95 12.71
N GLY A 157 7.34 30.22 11.64
CA GLY A 157 8.46 29.81 10.82
C GLY A 157 9.15 28.51 11.19
N LYS A 158 9.98 28.04 10.28
CA LYS A 158 10.62 26.72 10.32
C LYS A 158 11.45 26.48 11.59
N GLU A 159 12.12 27.52 12.09
CA GLU A 159 13.01 27.38 13.25
C GLU A 159 12.21 27.03 14.52
N LYS A 160 11.07 27.69 14.73
CA LYS A 160 10.21 27.41 15.89
C LYS A 160 9.63 25.99 15.86
N VAL A 161 9.23 25.52 14.68
CA VAL A 161 8.81 24.13 14.46
C VAL A 161 9.93 23.14 14.78
N LEU A 162 11.14 23.39 14.30
CA LEU A 162 12.30 22.53 14.57
C LEU A 162 12.68 22.46 16.05
N ASN A 163 12.62 23.60 16.75
CA ASN A 163 12.89 23.64 18.18
C ASN A 163 11.84 22.87 18.97
N LYS A 164 10.56 23.02 18.61
CA LYS A 164 9.48 22.25 19.25
C LYS A 164 9.60 20.75 18.99
N MET A 165 10.03 20.34 17.79
CA MET A 165 10.30 18.92 17.51
C MET A 165 11.41 18.35 18.38
N ARG A 166 12.49 19.14 18.63
CA ARG A 166 13.58 18.72 19.54
C ARG A 166 13.10 18.62 20.98
N GLU A 167 12.29 19.56 21.45
CA GLU A 167 11.68 19.50 22.78
C GLU A 167 10.83 18.23 22.95
N ILE A 168 9.99 17.91 21.97
CA ILE A 168 9.15 16.69 21.98
C ILE A 168 10.01 15.43 21.98
N ASP A 169 11.08 15.39 21.19
CA ASP A 169 12.00 14.26 21.15
C ASP A 169 12.71 14.05 22.52
N MET A 170 13.11 15.14 23.17
CA MET A 170 13.71 15.10 24.51
C MET A 170 12.69 14.67 25.57
N ALA A 171 11.50 15.27 25.55
CA ALA A 171 10.43 14.96 26.50
C ALA A 171 9.84 13.55 26.28
N GLY A 172 9.69 13.10 25.03
CA GLY A 172 9.16 11.79 24.70
C GLY A 172 10.01 10.63 25.18
N ASN A 173 11.31 10.84 25.35
CA ASN A 173 12.23 9.85 25.95
C ASN A 173 12.15 9.83 27.49
N ALA A 174 11.62 10.90 28.12
CA ALA A 174 11.53 11.05 29.57
C ALA A 174 10.09 10.96 30.11
N ALA A 175 9.06 11.06 29.24
CA ALA A 175 7.66 11.11 29.65
C ALA A 175 7.12 9.73 30.04
N LEU A 176 6.42 9.69 31.17
CA LEU A 176 5.65 8.51 31.60
C LEU A 176 4.49 8.23 30.58
N PRO A 177 4.04 6.97 30.46
CA PRO A 177 2.99 6.60 29.49
C PRO A 177 1.69 7.42 29.56
N LYS A 178 1.39 8.01 30.73
CA LYS A 178 0.22 8.85 30.99
C LYS A 178 0.30 10.25 30.35
N ASP A 179 1.50 10.73 30.07
CA ASP A 179 1.73 12.09 29.59
C ASP A 179 1.91 12.14 28.06
N LYS A 180 1.94 10.99 27.39
CA LYS A 180 2.14 10.92 25.94
C LYS A 180 1.00 11.57 25.14
N ASP A 181 -0.20 11.59 25.68
CA ASP A 181 -1.37 12.20 25.03
C ASP A 181 -1.39 13.73 25.13
N MET A 182 -0.55 14.32 26.00
CA MET A 182 -0.41 15.79 26.16
C MET A 182 0.57 16.42 25.15
N TYR A 183 1.37 15.61 24.46
CA TYR A 183 2.32 16.13 23.47
C TYR A 183 1.77 15.94 22.07
N PRO A 184 1.77 16.99 21.22
CA PRO A 184 1.39 16.82 19.81
C PRO A 184 2.28 15.76 19.18
N ASP A 185 1.66 14.80 18.49
CA ASP A 185 2.39 13.72 17.80
C ASP A 185 3.44 14.35 16.87
N ARG A 186 4.68 13.88 16.97
CA ARG A 186 5.80 14.28 16.11
C ARG A 186 5.42 14.26 14.61
N LYS A 187 4.49 13.36 14.23
CA LYS A 187 3.96 13.29 12.87
C LYS A 187 3.13 14.51 12.49
N SER A 188 2.36 15.10 13.43
CA SER A 188 1.59 16.32 13.15
C SER A 188 2.51 17.52 12.96
N VAL A 189 3.50 17.69 13.82
CA VAL A 189 4.51 18.77 13.72
C VAL A 189 5.44 18.58 12.51
N GLY A 190 5.81 17.33 12.17
CA GLY A 190 6.69 17.05 11.05
C GLY A 190 6.06 17.16 9.65
N ARG A 191 4.72 17.15 9.56
CA ARG A 191 4.00 17.36 8.29
C ARG A 191 4.09 18.78 7.75
N GLU A 192 4.44 19.73 8.59
CA GLU A 192 4.56 21.15 8.25
C GLU A 192 5.91 21.54 7.65
N ARG A 193 6.86 20.62 7.61
CA ARG A 193 8.15 20.83 6.93
C ARG A 193 8.05 21.07 5.43
N VAL A 194 6.87 21.00 4.84
CA VAL A 194 6.64 21.00 3.39
C VAL A 194 5.92 22.27 2.93
N CYS A 195 5.74 23.25 3.82
CA CYS A 195 5.27 24.61 3.47
C CYS A 195 6.42 25.60 3.36
#